data_601b278b3ecfd90fabcbbbfd38cba339
#
_entry.id   601b278b3ecfd90fabcbbbfd38cba339
#
_cell.length_a   1.000
_cell.length_b   1.000
_cell.length_c   1.000
_cell.angle_alpha   90.00
_cell.angle_beta   90.00
_cell.angle_gamma   90.00
#
_symmetry.space_group_name_H-M   'P 1'
#
loop_
_entity.id
_entity.type
_entity.pdbx_description
1 polymer ?
#
loop_
_entity_poly.entity_id
_entity_poly.type
_entity_poly.pdbx_seq_one_letter_code
_entity_poly.pdbx_strand_id
1 'polypeptide(L)'
;MQTPEWGYKNLNTALASWAELKHDAILYGEQPMAAECGGAGPPDPIVVGYVEPNLPFWRKMENILQATRLILQQNDCMTDDLKGKTDQLNDYVTFLIQVTEKELRGEKLTEPEYRTLEYMGSSIEYFTLSVVDPDLHLDDWSLVQGPDKSIAIVADIYTRNIRGCNKNGILHIATGNANNIYVVVEIEGNLYLTRGATFSYYEFVQPLGTRLSLIHI
;
A
#
# COMPACT_ATOMS: atom_id res chain seq x y z
N MET A 1 -12.89 -15.63 -4.94
CA MET A 1 -12.96 -14.17 -4.82
C MET A 1 -14.33 -13.58 -5.25
N GLN A 2 -15.38 -14.35 -5.16
CA GLN A 2 -16.77 -13.90 -5.46
C GLN A 2 -17.64 -13.94 -4.20
N THR A 3 -17.08 -13.63 -3.02
CA THR A 3 -17.85 -13.57 -1.78
C THR A 3 -18.13 -12.11 -1.40
N PRO A 4 -19.21 -11.83 -0.64
CA PRO A 4 -19.48 -10.48 -0.13
C PRO A 4 -18.34 -9.91 0.69
N GLU A 5 -17.65 -10.72 1.49
CA GLU A 5 -16.52 -10.32 2.33
C GLU A 5 -15.35 -9.81 1.48
N TRP A 6 -15.07 -10.48 0.34
CA TRP A 6 -14.09 -10.03 -0.62
C TRP A 6 -14.47 -8.70 -1.28
N GLY A 7 -15.76 -8.52 -1.56
CA GLY A 7 -16.32 -7.27 -2.05
C GLY A 7 -16.13 -6.14 -1.03
N TYR A 8 -16.38 -6.38 0.25
CA TYR A 8 -16.14 -5.40 1.32
C TYR A 8 -14.63 -5.07 1.47
N LYS A 9 -13.76 -6.07 1.39
CA LYS A 9 -12.30 -5.84 1.40
C LYS A 9 -11.88 -4.91 0.27
N ASN A 10 -12.34 -5.16 -0.95
CA ASN A 10 -12.02 -4.34 -2.11
C ASN A 10 -12.58 -2.92 -1.99
N LEU A 11 -13.79 -2.77 -1.46
CA LEU A 11 -14.40 -1.47 -1.21
C LEU A 11 -13.60 -0.68 -0.16
N ASN A 12 -13.25 -1.30 0.95
CA ASN A 12 -12.42 -0.66 1.98
C ASN A 12 -11.06 -0.22 1.41
N THR A 13 -10.41 -1.07 0.61
CA THR A 13 -9.15 -0.74 -0.05
C THR A 13 -9.30 0.48 -0.97
N ALA A 14 -10.35 0.52 -1.79
CA ALA A 14 -10.60 1.64 -2.70
C ALA A 14 -10.90 2.96 -1.95
N LEU A 15 -11.69 2.90 -0.88
CA LEU A 15 -12.04 4.07 -0.07
C LEU A 15 -10.87 4.57 0.77
N ALA A 16 -10.06 3.67 1.33
CA ALA A 16 -8.85 4.02 2.06
C ALA A 16 -7.81 4.67 1.13
N SER A 17 -7.56 4.09 -0.03
CA SER A 17 -6.68 4.68 -1.04
C SER A 17 -7.18 6.06 -1.51
N TRP A 18 -8.51 6.24 -1.58
CA TRP A 18 -9.08 7.56 -1.86
C TRP A 18 -8.89 8.54 -0.70
N ALA A 19 -8.96 8.09 0.56
CA ALA A 19 -8.68 8.92 1.73
C ALA A 19 -7.22 9.39 1.73
N GLU A 20 -6.27 8.50 1.44
CA GLU A 20 -4.85 8.82 1.27
C GLU A 20 -4.63 9.84 0.16
N LEU A 21 -5.18 9.60 -1.03
CA LEU A 21 -5.08 10.53 -2.16
C LEU A 21 -5.66 11.92 -1.82
N LYS A 22 -6.75 12.00 -1.05
CA LYS A 22 -7.34 13.26 -0.61
C LYS A 22 -6.47 13.97 0.41
N HIS A 23 -5.85 13.25 1.31
CA HIS A 23 -4.90 13.77 2.27
C HIS A 23 -3.66 14.34 1.57
N ASP A 24 -3.05 13.59 0.66
CA ASP A 24 -1.85 13.97 -0.08
C ASP A 24 -2.09 15.16 -1.02
N ALA A 25 -3.31 15.28 -1.57
CA ALA A 25 -3.68 16.39 -2.45
C ALA A 25 -3.82 17.73 -1.72
N ILE A 26 -3.75 17.80 -0.40
CA ILE A 26 -3.87 19.01 0.43
C ILE A 26 -2.51 19.64 0.75
N LEU A 27 -1.42 19.20 0.12
CA LEU A 27 -0.05 19.67 0.32
C LEU A 27 0.51 19.43 1.74
N TYR A 28 0.98 18.27 1.97
CA TYR A 28 2.20 18.01 2.74
C TYR A 28 2.60 16.56 2.50
N GLY A 29 3.80 16.35 1.98
CA GLY A 29 4.43 15.06 1.94
C GLY A 29 4.88 14.66 3.34
N GLU A 30 5.03 13.39 3.52
CA GLU A 30 5.57 12.64 4.64
C GLU A 30 4.52 11.74 5.28
N GLN A 31 4.65 10.52 5.46
CA GLN A 31 5.53 9.38 5.38
C GLN A 31 4.96 8.20 6.12
N PRO A 32 5.68 7.29 6.54
CA PRO A 32 6.23 6.00 6.18
C PRO A 32 5.75 4.78 6.96
N MET A 33 6.33 3.62 6.91
CA MET A 33 7.05 2.76 7.86
C MET A 33 6.88 1.27 7.76
N ALA A 34 7.63 0.55 8.30
CA ALA A 34 8.80 -0.17 8.74
C ALA A 34 8.58 -1.58 9.22
N ALA A 35 9.54 -2.16 9.44
CA ALA A 35 10.50 -3.20 9.38
C ALA A 35 10.77 -4.01 10.63
N GLU A 36 11.40 -5.15 10.51
CA GLU A 36 12.47 -5.65 11.36
C GLU A 36 13.25 -6.79 10.72
N CYS A 37 14.58 -6.84 10.92
CA CYS A 37 15.49 -7.89 10.49
C CYS A 37 15.93 -8.77 11.64
N GLY A 38 16.02 -10.09 11.42
CA GLY A 38 16.58 -11.08 12.34
C GLY A 38 17.63 -11.96 11.66
N GLY A 39 18.66 -12.32 12.41
CA GLY A 39 19.90 -12.89 11.97
C GLY A 39 19.88 -14.30 11.36
N ALA A 40 21.04 -14.68 10.77
CA ALA A 40 21.30 -15.88 10.02
C ALA A 40 21.11 -17.19 10.83
N GLY A 41 20.13 -17.99 10.41
CA GLY A 41 19.95 -19.39 10.73
C GLY A 41 20.26 -20.30 9.54
N PRO A 42 20.13 -21.64 9.66
CA PRO A 42 20.15 -22.54 8.51
C PRO A 42 19.06 -22.14 7.51
N PRO A 43 19.21 -22.43 6.20
CA PRO A 43 18.24 -22.04 5.20
C PRO A 43 16.85 -22.52 5.59
N ASP A 44 15.95 -21.59 5.82
CA ASP A 44 14.58 -21.87 6.19
C ASP A 44 13.86 -22.63 5.07
N PRO A 45 12.91 -23.52 5.41
CA PRO A 45 12.08 -24.17 4.42
C PRO A 45 11.39 -23.12 3.54
N ILE A 46 11.20 -23.46 2.27
CA ILE A 46 10.53 -22.53 1.31
C ILE A 46 9.15 -22.16 1.85
N VAL A 47 8.95 -20.87 2.07
CA VAL A 47 7.64 -20.33 2.44
C VAL A 47 6.81 -20.20 1.17
N VAL A 48 5.68 -20.91 1.13
CA VAL A 48 4.75 -20.83 0.00
C VAL A 48 3.92 -19.55 0.16
N GLY A 49 4.32 -18.51 -0.58
CA GLY A 49 3.59 -17.26 -0.66
C GLY A 49 2.47 -17.31 -1.72
N TYR A 50 1.53 -16.37 -1.63
CA TYR A 50 0.44 -16.21 -2.59
C TYR A 50 0.15 -14.73 -2.79
N VAL A 51 0.06 -14.30 -4.05
CA VAL A 51 -0.27 -12.92 -4.42
C VAL A 51 -1.78 -12.80 -4.62
N GLU A 52 -2.39 -11.69 -4.19
CA GLU A 52 -3.80 -11.43 -4.53
C GLU A 52 -3.95 -11.42 -6.05
N PRO A 53 -4.73 -12.35 -6.65
CA PRO A 53 -4.80 -12.51 -8.09
C PRO A 53 -5.69 -11.47 -8.76
N ASN A 54 -5.38 -10.19 -8.51
CA ASN A 54 -6.05 -9.03 -9.09
C ASN A 54 -5.24 -8.49 -10.29
N LEU A 55 -5.15 -9.28 -11.35
CA LEU A 55 -4.40 -8.92 -12.55
C LEU A 55 -4.79 -7.55 -13.13
N PRO A 56 -6.08 -7.14 -13.17
CA PRO A 56 -6.45 -5.80 -13.62
C PRO A 56 -5.83 -4.68 -12.78
N PHE A 57 -5.70 -4.87 -11.47
CA PHE A 57 -5.05 -3.91 -10.58
C PHE A 57 -3.55 -3.79 -10.90
N TRP A 58 -2.83 -4.90 -10.99
CA TRP A 58 -1.39 -4.89 -11.28
C TRP A 58 -1.07 -4.26 -12.63
N ARG A 59 -1.85 -4.58 -13.67
CA ARG A 59 -1.69 -3.96 -14.99
C ARG A 59 -2.01 -2.46 -14.98
N LYS A 60 -2.99 -2.03 -14.16
CA LYS A 60 -3.27 -0.60 -14.00
C LYS A 60 -2.12 0.12 -13.29
N MET A 61 -1.51 -0.51 -12.30
CA MET A 61 -0.34 0.02 -11.61
C MET A 61 0.84 0.17 -12.58
N GLU A 62 1.13 -0.83 -13.39
CA GLU A 62 2.16 -0.76 -14.44
C GLU A 62 1.91 0.42 -15.38
N ASN A 63 0.68 0.60 -15.86
CA ASN A 63 0.32 1.72 -16.73
C ASN A 63 0.53 3.09 -16.05
N ILE A 64 0.21 3.21 -14.76
CA ILE A 64 0.43 4.43 -13.99
C ILE A 64 1.94 4.73 -13.87
N LEU A 65 2.75 3.73 -13.55
CA LEU A 65 4.21 3.89 -13.47
C LEU A 65 4.80 4.32 -14.81
N GLN A 66 4.39 3.70 -15.89
CA GLN A 66 4.82 4.08 -17.25
C GLN A 66 4.40 5.50 -17.62
N ALA A 67 3.15 5.89 -17.33
CA ALA A 67 2.66 7.24 -17.58
C ALA A 67 3.44 8.28 -16.74
N THR A 68 3.68 8.01 -15.47
CA THR A 68 4.46 8.87 -14.58
C THR A 68 5.87 9.05 -15.13
N ARG A 69 6.53 7.97 -15.54
CA ARG A 69 7.85 8.02 -16.15
C ARG A 69 7.89 8.91 -17.40
N LEU A 70 6.91 8.73 -18.29
CA LEU A 70 6.81 9.55 -19.51
C LEU A 70 6.62 11.03 -19.19
N ILE A 71 5.75 11.36 -18.23
CA ILE A 71 5.51 12.74 -17.81
C ILE A 71 6.79 13.37 -17.25
N LEU A 72 7.50 12.67 -16.37
CA LEU A 72 8.76 13.15 -15.80
C LEU A 72 9.83 13.37 -16.87
N GLN A 73 9.95 12.46 -17.85
CA GLN A 73 10.87 12.60 -18.97
C GLN A 73 10.51 13.78 -19.88
N GLN A 74 9.22 13.95 -20.21
CA GLN A 74 8.76 15.03 -21.09
C GLN A 74 8.91 16.43 -20.48
N ASN A 75 9.02 16.52 -19.16
CA ASN A 75 9.17 17.78 -18.44
C ASN A 75 10.57 17.99 -17.87
N ASP A 76 11.56 17.21 -18.33
CA ASP A 76 12.95 17.27 -17.86
C ASP A 76 13.10 17.14 -16.33
N CYS A 77 12.17 16.42 -15.68
CA CYS A 77 12.16 16.17 -14.25
C CYS A 77 12.73 14.79 -13.87
N MET A 78 13.14 13.98 -14.84
CA MET A 78 13.68 12.64 -14.61
C MET A 78 15.16 12.71 -14.22
N THR A 79 15.44 12.59 -12.93
CA THR A 79 16.80 12.42 -12.42
C THR A 79 17.24 10.95 -12.51
N ASP A 80 18.54 10.67 -12.38
CA ASP A 80 19.05 9.29 -12.35
C ASP A 80 18.49 8.51 -11.14
N ASP A 81 18.35 9.15 -9.98
CA ASP A 81 17.72 8.55 -8.80
C ASP A 81 16.24 8.19 -9.04
N LEU A 82 15.45 9.15 -9.52
CA LEU A 82 14.04 8.88 -9.86
C LEU A 82 13.90 7.80 -10.93
N LYS A 83 14.82 7.77 -11.88
CA LYS A 83 14.86 6.69 -12.88
C LYS A 83 15.10 5.34 -12.21
N GLY A 84 16.11 5.24 -11.36
CA GLY A 84 16.41 4.00 -10.63
C GLY A 84 15.22 3.52 -9.78
N LYS A 85 14.58 4.42 -9.04
CA LYS A 85 13.41 4.11 -8.20
C LYS A 85 12.19 3.70 -9.04
N THR A 86 11.92 4.39 -10.14
CA THR A 86 10.81 4.01 -11.02
C THR A 86 11.06 2.68 -11.76
N ASP A 87 12.30 2.40 -12.15
CA ASP A 87 12.67 1.11 -12.73
C ASP A 87 12.47 -0.03 -11.70
N GLN A 88 12.91 0.14 -10.46
CA GLN A 88 12.75 -0.84 -9.39
C GLN A 88 11.26 -1.12 -9.07
N LEU A 89 10.42 -0.10 -8.97
CA LEU A 89 8.98 -0.27 -8.80
C LEU A 89 8.35 -1.02 -9.98
N ASN A 90 8.77 -0.70 -11.20
CA ASN A 90 8.28 -1.40 -12.38
C ASN A 90 8.67 -2.88 -12.38
N ASP A 91 9.87 -3.22 -11.94
CA ASP A 91 10.33 -4.61 -11.79
C ASP A 91 9.46 -5.37 -10.78
N TYR A 92 9.14 -4.77 -9.62
CA TYR A 92 8.24 -5.38 -8.63
C TYR A 92 6.85 -5.63 -9.23
N VAL A 93 6.26 -4.63 -9.90
CA VAL A 93 4.92 -4.77 -10.49
C VAL A 93 4.92 -5.82 -11.62
N THR A 94 5.94 -5.84 -12.45
CA THR A 94 6.09 -6.83 -13.53
C THR A 94 6.20 -8.25 -12.96
N PHE A 95 6.98 -8.44 -11.90
CA PHE A 95 7.08 -9.71 -11.20
C PHE A 95 5.72 -10.14 -10.62
N LEU A 96 4.99 -9.23 -9.97
CA LEU A 96 3.66 -9.53 -9.40
C LEU A 96 2.63 -9.86 -10.48
N ILE A 97 2.71 -9.24 -11.66
CA ILE A 97 1.90 -9.61 -12.83
C ILE A 97 2.19 -11.06 -13.25
N GLN A 98 3.47 -11.41 -13.41
CA GLN A 98 3.88 -12.76 -13.85
C GLN A 98 3.43 -13.83 -12.86
N VAL A 99 3.63 -13.59 -11.57
CA VAL A 99 3.18 -14.48 -10.50
C VAL A 99 1.66 -14.65 -10.54
N THR A 100 0.93 -13.53 -10.57
CA THR A 100 -0.55 -13.54 -10.65
C THR A 100 -1.06 -14.29 -11.87
N GLU A 101 -0.42 -14.15 -13.02
CA GLU A 101 -0.81 -14.89 -14.22
C GLU A 101 -0.60 -16.39 -14.08
N LYS A 102 0.50 -16.83 -13.43
CA LYS A 102 0.75 -18.25 -13.13
C LYS A 102 -0.30 -18.79 -12.16
N GLU A 103 -0.57 -18.08 -11.07
CA GLU A 103 -1.56 -18.48 -10.07
C GLU A 103 -2.97 -18.62 -10.69
N LEU A 104 -3.38 -17.68 -11.55
CA LEU A 104 -4.66 -17.74 -12.24
C LEU A 104 -4.76 -18.91 -13.25
N ARG A 105 -3.62 -19.39 -13.76
CA ARG A 105 -3.56 -20.59 -14.62
C ARG A 105 -3.40 -21.89 -13.82
N GLY A 106 -3.27 -21.81 -12.48
CA GLY A 106 -2.99 -22.97 -11.63
C GLY A 106 -1.57 -23.52 -11.81
N GLU A 107 -0.65 -22.69 -12.33
CA GLU A 107 0.76 -23.08 -12.50
C GLU A 107 1.52 -22.87 -11.20
N LYS A 108 2.40 -23.82 -10.89
CA LYS A 108 3.28 -23.72 -9.73
C LYS A 108 4.34 -22.65 -9.96
N LEU A 109 4.61 -21.89 -8.91
CA LEU A 109 5.76 -20.99 -8.88
C LEU A 109 7.05 -21.81 -8.69
N THR A 110 8.13 -21.30 -9.24
CA THR A 110 9.47 -21.84 -9.05
C THR A 110 10.00 -21.47 -7.66
N GLU A 111 11.00 -22.20 -7.19
CA GLU A 111 11.66 -21.87 -5.91
C GLU A 111 12.20 -20.43 -5.87
N PRO A 112 12.89 -19.89 -6.89
CA PRO A 112 13.29 -18.49 -6.91
C PRO A 112 12.12 -17.50 -6.81
N GLU A 113 10.98 -17.80 -7.42
CA GLU A 113 9.79 -16.95 -7.32
C GLU A 113 9.21 -16.93 -5.91
N TYR A 114 9.13 -18.09 -5.24
CA TYR A 114 8.74 -18.16 -3.84
C TYR A 114 9.72 -17.39 -2.93
N ARG A 115 11.02 -17.50 -3.16
CA ARG A 115 12.03 -16.73 -2.43
C ARG A 115 11.86 -15.24 -2.63
N THR A 116 11.56 -14.81 -3.86
CA THR A 116 11.28 -13.38 -4.14
C THR A 116 10.04 -12.91 -3.40
N LEU A 117 8.98 -13.71 -3.34
CA LEU A 117 7.77 -13.36 -2.57
C LEU A 117 8.04 -13.31 -1.06
N GLU A 118 8.83 -14.23 -0.53
CA GLU A 118 9.20 -14.28 0.89
C GLU A 118 9.92 -13.01 1.33
N TYR A 119 10.82 -12.48 0.50
CA TYR A 119 11.57 -11.25 0.79
C TYR A 119 10.96 -9.98 0.24
N MET A 120 9.81 -10.05 -0.43
CA MET A 120 9.16 -8.90 -1.06
C MET A 120 8.85 -7.79 -0.03
N GLY A 121 8.40 -8.15 1.17
CA GLY A 121 8.13 -7.19 2.24
C GLY A 121 9.37 -6.38 2.60
N SER A 122 10.48 -7.05 2.88
CA SER A 122 11.76 -6.40 3.19
C SER A 122 12.28 -5.56 2.02
N SER A 123 12.08 -6.03 0.78
CA SER A 123 12.50 -5.29 -0.41
C SER A 123 11.71 -3.99 -0.60
N ILE A 124 10.41 -4.02 -0.36
CA ILE A 124 9.54 -2.83 -0.42
C ILE A 124 9.90 -1.87 0.72
N GLU A 125 10.18 -2.40 1.90
CA GLU A 125 10.62 -1.59 3.03
C GLU A 125 11.93 -0.86 2.74
N TYR A 126 12.96 -1.58 2.31
CA TYR A 126 14.24 -0.97 1.92
C TYR A 126 14.06 0.09 0.81
N PHE A 127 13.20 -0.21 -0.15
CA PHE A 127 12.80 0.77 -1.16
C PHE A 127 12.19 2.03 -0.52
N THR A 128 11.25 1.87 0.42
CA THR A 128 10.60 2.98 1.11
C THR A 128 11.62 3.79 1.92
N LEU A 129 12.51 3.14 2.66
CA LEU A 129 13.60 3.82 3.37
C LEU A 129 14.47 4.65 2.43
N SER A 130 14.79 4.15 1.25
CA SER A 130 15.57 4.88 0.24
C SER A 130 14.85 6.13 -0.31
N VAL A 131 13.54 6.20 -0.17
CA VAL A 131 12.76 7.40 -0.56
C VAL A 131 12.72 8.39 0.59
N VAL A 132 12.53 7.90 1.83
CA VAL A 132 12.47 8.71 3.05
C VAL A 132 13.83 9.32 3.39
N ASP A 133 14.88 8.53 3.28
CA ASP A 133 16.26 8.92 3.56
C ASP A 133 17.15 8.58 2.35
N PRO A 134 17.25 9.47 1.36
CA PRO A 134 18.07 9.23 0.18
C PRO A 134 19.55 8.98 0.47
N ASP A 135 20.04 9.48 1.60
CA ASP A 135 21.44 9.30 2.02
C ASP A 135 21.67 7.96 2.75
N LEU A 136 20.61 7.16 2.92
CA LEU A 136 20.62 5.82 3.53
C LEU A 136 21.29 5.76 4.91
N HIS A 137 21.07 6.76 5.77
CA HIS A 137 21.47 6.72 7.17
C HIS A 137 20.53 5.83 8.01
N LEU A 138 19.31 5.56 7.49
CA LEU A 138 18.33 4.67 8.10
C LEU A 138 18.39 3.33 7.36
N ASP A 139 18.81 2.30 8.07
CA ASP A 139 18.89 0.92 7.56
C ASP A 139 17.78 0.03 8.13
N ASP A 140 17.03 0.56 9.09
CA ASP A 140 15.92 -0.12 9.75
C ASP A 140 14.80 0.88 10.00
N TRP A 141 13.60 0.43 9.80
CA TRP A 141 12.43 1.25 10.00
C TRP A 141 12.11 1.55 11.46
N SER A 142 12.63 0.82 12.42
CA SER A 142 12.52 1.17 13.84
C SER A 142 13.19 2.52 14.15
N LEU A 143 14.16 2.92 13.35
CA LEU A 143 14.92 4.17 13.47
C LEU A 143 14.15 5.39 12.93
N VAL A 144 13.19 5.20 12.06
CA VAL A 144 12.34 6.28 11.55
C VAL A 144 11.51 6.86 12.68
N GLN A 145 11.36 8.17 12.73
CA GLN A 145 10.69 8.89 13.82
C GLN A 145 9.71 9.95 13.29
N GLY A 146 8.83 10.38 14.17
CA GLY A 146 7.90 11.47 13.91
C GLY A 146 6.75 11.06 12.97
N PRO A 147 6.24 11.99 12.17
CA PRO A 147 5.17 11.72 11.21
C PRO A 147 5.55 10.65 10.19
N ASP A 148 6.84 10.59 9.88
CA ASP A 148 7.39 9.58 8.99
C ASP A 148 7.19 8.17 9.51
N LYS A 149 7.00 8.01 10.79
CA LYS A 149 6.82 6.69 11.42
C LYS A 149 5.38 6.20 11.46
N SER A 150 4.45 7.00 11.78
CA SER A 150 3.03 6.62 11.86
C SER A 150 2.15 7.85 12.00
N ILE A 151 1.34 8.09 11.00
CA ILE A 151 0.34 9.14 11.05
C ILE A 151 -1.02 8.56 10.63
N ALA A 152 -2.05 8.87 11.40
CA ALA A 152 -3.40 8.58 10.98
C ALA A 152 -3.81 9.57 9.90
N ILE A 153 -4.23 9.07 8.75
CA ILE A 153 -4.62 9.88 7.61
C ILE A 153 -6.09 10.25 7.75
N VAL A 154 -6.37 11.54 7.87
CA VAL A 154 -7.73 12.09 7.97
C VAL A 154 -7.89 13.24 6.99
N ALA A 155 -8.96 13.24 6.22
CA ALA A 155 -9.31 14.34 5.33
C ALA A 155 -10.75 14.79 5.55
N ASP A 156 -11.00 16.10 5.61
CA ASP A 156 -12.33 16.66 5.54
C ASP A 156 -12.74 16.79 4.07
N ILE A 157 -13.86 16.20 3.71
CA ILE A 157 -14.32 16.14 2.31
C ILE A 157 -15.57 16.92 2.02
N TYR A 158 -16.39 17.19 3.03
CA TYR A 158 -17.65 17.89 2.83
C TYR A 158 -18.12 18.61 4.09
N THR A 159 -18.47 19.89 3.95
CA THR A 159 -19.08 20.67 5.02
C THR A 159 -20.54 20.96 4.70
N ARG A 160 -21.43 20.47 5.56
CA ARG A 160 -22.84 20.82 5.52
C ARG A 160 -23.15 21.91 6.53
N ASN A 161 -23.56 23.06 6.05
CA ASN A 161 -23.97 24.19 6.88
C ASN A 161 -25.26 24.82 6.32
N ILE A 162 -26.39 24.23 6.69
CA ILE A 162 -27.71 24.69 6.24
C ILE A 162 -28.44 25.31 7.44
N ARG A 163 -28.89 26.58 7.30
CA ARG A 163 -29.63 27.27 8.36
C ARG A 163 -30.87 26.49 8.76
N GLY A 164 -31.00 26.22 10.06
CA GLY A 164 -32.15 25.48 10.62
C GLY A 164 -32.04 23.92 10.46
N CYS A 165 -30.93 23.43 9.95
CA CYS A 165 -30.69 21.98 9.86
C CYS A 165 -29.97 21.47 11.11
N ASN A 166 -30.51 20.41 11.72
CA ASN A 166 -29.92 19.74 12.88
C ASN A 166 -28.83 18.71 12.52
N LYS A 167 -28.58 18.50 11.22
CA LYS A 167 -27.56 17.59 10.68
C LYS A 167 -26.39 18.33 10.05
N ASN A 168 -26.10 19.56 10.52
CA ASN A 168 -24.93 20.28 10.11
C ASN A 168 -23.67 19.65 10.69
N GLY A 169 -22.59 19.66 9.92
CA GLY A 169 -21.32 19.08 10.33
C GLY A 169 -20.32 19.02 9.21
N ILE A 170 -19.16 18.50 9.53
CA ILE A 170 -18.05 18.28 8.61
C ILE A 170 -17.84 16.77 8.49
N LEU A 171 -18.00 16.25 7.29
CA LEU A 171 -17.73 14.84 6.98
C LEU A 171 -16.23 14.65 6.79
N HIS A 172 -15.68 13.75 7.56
CA HIS A 172 -14.30 13.30 7.46
C HIS A 172 -14.27 11.86 6.97
N ILE A 173 -13.23 11.56 6.20
CA ILE A 173 -12.81 10.21 5.86
C ILE A 173 -11.42 9.97 6.42
N ALA A 174 -11.14 8.73 6.77
CA ALA A 174 -9.86 8.39 7.39
C ALA A 174 -9.43 6.97 7.03
N THR A 175 -8.12 6.74 7.03
CA THR A 175 -7.51 5.42 7.11
C THR A 175 -6.54 5.39 8.29
N GLY A 176 -6.36 4.22 8.88
CA GLY A 176 -5.47 4.02 10.02
C GLY A 176 -4.68 2.73 9.84
N ASN A 177 -4.34 2.08 10.93
CA ASN A 177 -3.58 0.83 10.89
C ASN A 177 -4.26 -0.23 10.01
N ALA A 178 -3.43 -0.96 9.27
CA ALA A 178 -3.89 -2.09 8.46
C ALA A 178 -4.49 -3.21 9.34
N ASN A 179 -5.54 -3.84 8.84
CA ASN A 179 -6.16 -5.00 9.47
C ASN A 179 -5.59 -6.30 8.92
N ASN A 180 -5.39 -7.30 9.78
CA ASN A 180 -5.01 -8.63 9.31
C ASN A 180 -6.15 -9.25 8.52
N ILE A 181 -5.82 -9.87 7.39
CA ILE A 181 -6.72 -10.72 6.61
C ILE A 181 -6.14 -12.13 6.55
N TYR A 182 -7.00 -13.13 6.68
CA TYR A 182 -6.65 -14.54 6.53
C TYR A 182 -7.45 -15.11 5.37
N VAL A 183 -6.74 -15.69 4.40
CA VAL A 183 -7.36 -16.23 3.19
C VAL A 183 -6.93 -17.67 2.99
N VAL A 184 -7.89 -18.54 2.76
CA VAL A 184 -7.63 -19.92 2.35
C VAL A 184 -7.45 -19.94 0.84
N VAL A 185 -6.30 -20.42 0.39
CA VAL A 185 -5.95 -20.57 -1.03
C VAL A 185 -5.64 -22.02 -1.33
N GLU A 186 -5.92 -22.44 -2.55
CA GLU A 186 -5.54 -23.77 -3.05
C GLU A 186 -4.30 -23.63 -3.93
N ILE A 187 -3.26 -24.39 -3.60
CA ILE A 187 -2.01 -24.45 -4.35
C ILE A 187 -1.69 -25.93 -4.57
N GLU A 188 -1.63 -26.37 -5.81
CA GLU A 188 -1.38 -27.78 -6.19
C GLU A 188 -2.30 -28.80 -5.48
N GLY A 189 -3.59 -28.47 -5.34
CA GLY A 189 -4.58 -29.33 -4.68
C GLY A 189 -4.50 -29.33 -3.14
N ASN A 190 -3.61 -28.57 -2.52
CA ASN A 190 -3.51 -28.41 -1.08
C ASN A 190 -4.08 -27.05 -0.65
N LEU A 191 -4.79 -27.04 0.48
CA LEU A 191 -5.32 -25.81 1.07
C LEU A 191 -4.30 -25.19 2.02
N TYR A 192 -4.01 -23.93 1.82
CA TYR A 192 -3.12 -23.13 2.66
C TYR A 192 -3.89 -21.98 3.28
N LEU A 193 -3.68 -21.72 4.56
CA LEU A 193 -4.14 -20.52 5.23
C LEU A 193 -3.05 -19.45 5.11
N THR A 194 -3.29 -18.45 4.28
CA THR A 194 -2.37 -17.32 4.12
C THR A 194 -2.77 -16.17 5.02
N ARG A 195 -1.80 -15.36 5.41
CA ARG A 195 -1.99 -14.11 6.15
C ARG A 195 -1.55 -12.93 5.29
N GLY A 196 -2.35 -11.90 5.27
CA GLY A 196 -2.03 -10.64 4.62
C GLY A 196 -2.56 -9.46 5.41
N ALA A 197 -2.53 -8.29 4.80
CA ALA A 197 -3.06 -7.06 5.36
C ALA A 197 -4.09 -6.44 4.42
N THR A 198 -5.05 -5.71 4.99
CA THR A 198 -6.01 -4.91 4.24
C THR A 198 -6.16 -3.55 4.88
N PHE A 199 -6.46 -2.54 4.08
CA PHE A 199 -6.70 -1.20 4.58
C PHE A 199 -7.89 -1.14 5.52
N SER A 200 -7.80 -0.25 6.52
CA SER A 200 -8.94 0.21 7.29
C SER A 200 -9.51 1.48 6.64
N TYR A 201 -10.80 1.72 6.81
CA TYR A 201 -11.48 2.92 6.34
C TYR A 201 -12.54 3.34 7.34
N TYR A 202 -12.62 4.64 7.58
CA TYR A 202 -13.57 5.23 8.54
C TYR A 202 -14.25 6.45 7.92
N GLU A 203 -15.53 6.61 8.22
CA GLU A 203 -16.30 7.82 7.95
C GLU A 203 -16.92 8.33 9.23
N PHE A 204 -16.81 9.62 9.50
CA PHE A 204 -17.42 10.24 10.67
C PHE A 204 -17.72 11.72 10.45
N VAL A 205 -18.68 12.23 11.21
CA VAL A 205 -19.09 13.62 11.13
C VAL A 205 -18.71 14.33 12.42
N GLN A 206 -18.01 15.45 12.29
CA GLN A 206 -17.69 16.35 13.39
C GLN A 206 -18.60 17.60 13.36
N PRO A 207 -18.81 18.27 14.52
CA PRO A 207 -19.53 19.53 14.57
C PRO A 207 -18.89 20.60 13.69
N LEU A 208 -19.70 21.58 13.26
CA LEU A 208 -19.16 22.75 12.57
C LEU A 208 -18.11 23.47 13.45
N GLY A 209 -16.98 23.82 12.83
CA GLY A 209 -15.85 24.46 13.50
C GLY A 209 -14.78 23.46 14.01
N THR A 210 -15.06 22.17 14.02
CA THR A 210 -14.10 21.13 14.38
C THR A 210 -13.59 20.45 13.09
N ARG A 211 -12.53 20.98 12.53
CA ARG A 211 -11.82 20.33 11.42
C ARG A 211 -10.65 19.56 11.98
N LEU A 212 -10.58 18.28 11.64
CA LEU A 212 -9.39 17.48 11.90
C LEU A 212 -8.43 17.67 10.72
N SER A 213 -7.21 18.09 11.03
CA SER A 213 -6.11 18.23 10.08
C SER A 213 -4.86 17.62 10.70
N LEU A 214 -3.79 17.53 9.95
CA LEU A 214 -2.47 17.04 10.39
C LEU A 214 -1.96 17.68 11.70
N ILE A 215 -2.46 18.87 12.07
CA ILE A 215 -2.05 19.60 13.28
C ILE A 215 -2.80 19.06 14.53
N HIS A 216 -3.81 18.23 14.38
CA HIS A 216 -4.70 17.78 15.46
C HIS A 216 -4.61 16.27 15.72
N ILE A 217 -3.65 15.58 15.13
CA ILE A 217 -3.44 14.13 15.26
C ILE A 217 -2.10 13.87 15.92
#